data_ec9130c68ece027aceba2767cb801b89
#
_entry.id   ec9130c68ece027aceba2767cb801b89
#
_cell.length_a   1.000
_cell.length_b   1.000
_cell.length_c   1.000
_cell.angle_alpha   90.00
_cell.angle_beta   90.00
_cell.angle_gamma   90.00
#
_symmetry.space_group_name_H-M   'P 1'
#
loop_
_entity.id
_entity.type
_entity.pdbx_description
1 polymer ?
#
loop_
_entity_poly.entity_id
_entity_poly.type
_entity_poly.pdbx_seq_one_letter_code
_entity_poly.pdbx_strand_id
1 'polypeptide(L)'
;MEPLTILTPTYNRAACLPKLYRSLKEQTQLRFEWLIVDDGSTDGTAALVDAWMEEGAIPIRRISKENGGKHTALNAGIARIETELTFIVDSDDWLPPDAVATILEYYHLYPGDERLCGYSFLRFYPDGSVNEAFFPEEDERGTYVQVRINGGIGGDKAEVFFTDVLKRYPFPVFEGEKFLPEDLIWVRMSGSFEMIHINRCVYISEYLEGGLTKSGKRMKLKSPRGMMERSLVYLKDPAVNRKTKAKMSLLYNIYRQAAKPLSAMEKEEARGNLLLRACRLPGWMIFQVWKRKYGSQEA
;
A
#
# COMPACT_ATOMS: atom_id res chain seq x y z
N MET A 1 21.11 -15.87 -6.74
CA MET A 1 19.92 -15.40 -5.99
C MET A 1 19.17 -14.45 -6.91
N GLU A 2 17.84 -14.55 -6.97
CA GLU A 2 17.06 -13.64 -7.80
C GLU A 2 17.09 -12.24 -7.18
N PRO A 3 17.09 -11.16 -7.99
CA PRO A 3 17.18 -9.79 -7.44
C PRO A 3 15.87 -9.24 -6.94
N LEU A 4 14.71 -9.81 -7.33
CA LEU A 4 13.39 -9.28 -7.10
C LEU A 4 12.47 -10.31 -6.43
N THR A 5 11.77 -9.92 -5.38
CA THR A 5 10.60 -10.65 -4.87
C THR A 5 9.33 -9.89 -5.24
N ILE A 6 8.40 -10.56 -5.91
CA ILE A 6 7.02 -10.09 -6.07
C ILE A 6 6.25 -10.58 -4.85
N LEU A 7 5.80 -9.64 -4.01
CA LEU A 7 5.09 -9.91 -2.75
C LEU A 7 3.58 -9.70 -2.95
N THR A 8 2.80 -10.77 -2.80
CA THR A 8 1.34 -10.72 -2.93
C THR A 8 0.66 -11.11 -1.62
N PRO A 9 0.07 -10.16 -0.89
CA PRO A 9 -0.86 -10.47 0.20
C PRO A 9 -2.18 -10.97 -0.38
N THR A 10 -2.73 -12.05 0.15
CA THR A 10 -3.98 -12.63 -0.34
C THR A 10 -4.90 -13.07 0.79
N TYR A 11 -6.21 -12.94 0.58
CA TYR A 11 -7.26 -13.45 1.47
C TYR A 11 -8.52 -13.75 0.66
N ASN A 12 -8.90 -15.03 0.57
CA ASN A 12 -10.05 -15.51 -0.21
C ASN A 12 -10.04 -15.01 -1.68
N ARG A 13 -8.99 -15.37 -2.43
CA ARG A 13 -8.72 -14.90 -3.79
C ARG A 13 -8.50 -16.02 -4.80
N ALA A 14 -9.00 -17.24 -4.55
CA ALA A 14 -8.88 -18.36 -5.48
C ALA A 14 -9.37 -18.03 -6.91
N ALA A 15 -10.40 -17.18 -7.04
CA ALA A 15 -10.93 -16.75 -8.33
C ALA A 15 -10.09 -15.68 -9.05
N CYS A 16 -9.30 -14.88 -8.34
CA CYS A 16 -8.55 -13.73 -8.89
C CYS A 16 -7.09 -14.10 -9.21
N LEU A 17 -6.42 -14.82 -8.30
CA LEU A 17 -5.01 -15.19 -8.40
C LEU A 17 -4.59 -15.85 -9.73
N PRO A 18 -5.42 -16.65 -10.43
CA PRO A 18 -5.03 -17.25 -11.70
C PRO A 18 -4.66 -16.26 -12.79
N LYS A 19 -5.22 -15.03 -12.77
CA LYS A 19 -4.87 -13.97 -13.70
C LYS A 19 -3.45 -13.45 -13.45
N LEU A 20 -3.13 -13.19 -12.17
CA LEU A 20 -1.77 -12.80 -11.76
C LEU A 20 -0.77 -13.91 -12.08
N TYR A 21 -1.04 -15.17 -11.70
CA TYR A 21 -0.16 -16.31 -11.98
C TYR A 21 0.19 -16.42 -13.47
N ARG A 22 -0.81 -16.32 -14.36
CA ARG A 22 -0.59 -16.33 -15.80
C ARG A 22 0.34 -15.22 -16.25
N SER A 23 0.10 -13.98 -15.80
CA SER A 23 0.92 -12.82 -16.17
C SER A 23 2.37 -12.94 -15.68
N LEU A 24 2.59 -13.62 -14.56
CA LEU A 24 3.93 -13.90 -14.04
C LEU A 24 4.67 -14.96 -14.88
N LYS A 25 3.97 -15.98 -15.34
CA LYS A 25 4.56 -16.98 -16.28
C LYS A 25 4.90 -16.38 -17.64
N GLU A 26 4.17 -15.34 -18.06
CA GLU A 26 4.33 -14.68 -19.36
C GLU A 26 5.38 -13.54 -19.33
N GLN A 27 6.09 -13.34 -18.22
CA GLN A 27 7.14 -12.32 -18.13
C GLN A 27 8.31 -12.63 -19.07
N THR A 28 8.79 -11.62 -19.78
CA THR A 28 9.96 -11.74 -20.69
C THR A 28 11.26 -11.95 -19.93
N GLN A 29 11.29 -11.61 -18.64
CA GLN A 29 12.40 -11.81 -17.72
C GLN A 29 11.91 -12.53 -16.48
N LEU A 30 12.44 -13.76 -16.21
CA LEU A 30 11.99 -14.61 -15.09
C LEU A 30 12.91 -14.52 -13.87
N ARG A 31 13.68 -13.45 -13.73
CA ARG A 31 14.61 -13.22 -12.61
C ARG A 31 13.88 -12.66 -11.37
N PHE A 32 12.90 -13.39 -10.85
CA PHE A 32 12.16 -13.07 -9.64
C PHE A 32 11.73 -14.34 -8.90
N GLU A 33 11.39 -14.20 -7.61
CA GLU A 33 10.56 -15.15 -6.88
C GLU A 33 9.18 -14.53 -6.59
N TRP A 34 8.14 -15.33 -6.54
CA TRP A 34 6.80 -14.91 -6.12
C TRP A 34 6.52 -15.37 -4.68
N LEU A 35 6.44 -14.44 -3.75
CA LEU A 35 6.09 -14.69 -2.36
C LEU A 35 4.61 -14.36 -2.12
N ILE A 36 3.80 -15.37 -1.86
CA ILE A 36 2.39 -15.23 -1.53
C ILE A 36 2.22 -15.32 -0.03
N VAL A 37 1.59 -14.31 0.57
CA VAL A 37 1.23 -14.34 2.00
C VAL A 37 -0.27 -14.49 2.13
N ASP A 38 -0.69 -15.69 2.48
CA ASP A 38 -2.10 -16.04 2.74
C ASP A 38 -2.52 -15.60 4.14
N ASP A 39 -3.34 -14.57 4.21
CA ASP A 39 -3.86 -13.96 5.44
C ASP A 39 -5.07 -14.74 6.00
N GLY A 40 -4.97 -16.08 6.02
CA GLY A 40 -5.96 -16.97 6.61
C GLY A 40 -7.18 -17.24 5.72
N SER A 41 -6.96 -17.50 4.43
CA SER A 41 -8.01 -17.86 3.49
C SER A 41 -8.77 -19.13 3.92
N THR A 42 -10.06 -19.14 3.65
CA THR A 42 -10.99 -20.26 3.92
C THR A 42 -11.62 -20.84 2.64
N ASP A 43 -11.28 -20.26 1.49
CA ASP A 43 -11.65 -20.77 0.15
C ASP A 43 -10.55 -21.70 -0.40
N GLY A 44 -10.58 -21.98 -1.68
CA GLY A 44 -9.58 -22.81 -2.38
C GLY A 44 -8.20 -22.15 -2.60
N THR A 45 -7.92 -20.94 -2.06
CA THR A 45 -6.68 -20.18 -2.32
C THR A 45 -5.43 -20.98 -1.99
N ALA A 46 -5.36 -21.59 -0.81
CA ALA A 46 -4.18 -22.33 -0.38
C ALA A 46 -3.89 -23.54 -1.29
N ALA A 47 -4.90 -24.34 -1.58
CA ALA A 47 -4.77 -25.52 -2.44
C ALA A 47 -4.35 -25.14 -3.88
N LEU A 48 -4.87 -24.02 -4.39
CA LEU A 48 -4.51 -23.49 -5.71
C LEU A 48 -3.03 -23.11 -5.77
N VAL A 49 -2.52 -22.41 -4.75
CA VAL A 49 -1.10 -22.02 -4.68
C VAL A 49 -0.20 -23.24 -4.54
N ASP A 50 -0.59 -24.23 -3.71
CA ASP A 50 0.17 -25.47 -3.56
C ASP A 50 0.31 -26.22 -4.88
N ALA A 51 -0.77 -26.31 -5.68
CA ALA A 51 -0.72 -26.90 -7.01
C ALA A 51 0.26 -26.16 -7.96
N TRP A 52 0.35 -24.83 -7.91
CA TRP A 52 1.33 -24.07 -8.71
C TRP A 52 2.77 -24.25 -8.21
N MET A 53 2.97 -24.43 -6.91
CA MET A 53 4.28 -24.78 -6.37
C MET A 53 4.74 -26.17 -6.84
N GLU A 54 3.82 -27.12 -6.95
CA GLU A 54 4.08 -28.46 -7.51
C GLU A 54 4.30 -28.42 -9.03
N GLU A 55 3.58 -27.56 -9.77
CA GLU A 55 3.80 -27.34 -11.22
C GLU A 55 5.21 -26.83 -11.50
N GLY A 56 5.77 -25.97 -10.62
CA GLY A 56 7.15 -25.50 -10.70
C GLY A 56 7.46 -24.60 -11.90
N ALA A 57 6.46 -23.96 -12.52
CA ALA A 57 6.65 -23.14 -13.71
C ALA A 57 7.42 -21.84 -13.43
N ILE A 58 7.28 -21.29 -12.22
CA ILE A 58 8.03 -20.15 -11.68
C ILE A 58 8.36 -20.42 -10.20
N PRO A 59 9.40 -19.80 -9.63
CA PRO A 59 9.70 -19.92 -8.21
C PRO A 59 8.58 -19.29 -7.34
N ILE A 60 7.88 -20.10 -6.56
CA ILE A 60 6.80 -19.65 -5.65
C ILE A 60 7.13 -20.08 -4.22
N ARG A 61 6.93 -19.16 -3.28
CA ARG A 61 6.91 -19.44 -1.84
C ARG A 61 5.58 -18.99 -1.24
N ARG A 62 5.03 -19.76 -0.31
CA ARG A 62 3.81 -19.40 0.42
C ARG A 62 4.06 -19.31 1.92
N ILE A 63 3.51 -18.27 2.54
CA ILE A 63 3.39 -18.09 3.98
C ILE A 63 1.93 -18.04 4.33
N SER A 64 1.47 -18.83 5.30
CA SER A 64 0.11 -18.75 5.84
C SER A 64 0.14 -18.17 7.25
N LYS A 65 -0.85 -17.33 7.57
CA LYS A 65 -1.03 -16.73 8.90
C LYS A 65 -2.51 -16.53 9.22
N GLU A 66 -2.83 -16.29 10.47
CA GLU A 66 -4.18 -15.87 10.88
C GLU A 66 -4.55 -14.52 10.26
N ASN A 67 -5.84 -14.34 9.90
CA ASN A 67 -6.33 -13.13 9.25
C ASN A 67 -6.20 -11.89 10.14
N GLY A 68 -5.28 -11.01 9.77
CA GLY A 68 -4.99 -9.74 10.44
C GLY A 68 -5.07 -8.51 9.53
N GLY A 69 -5.39 -8.71 8.24
CA GLY A 69 -5.46 -7.66 7.22
C GLY A 69 -4.16 -7.49 6.41
N LYS A 70 -4.28 -6.89 5.23
CA LYS A 70 -3.23 -6.73 4.23
C LYS A 70 -1.89 -6.27 4.82
N HIS A 71 -1.90 -5.26 5.68
CA HIS A 71 -0.69 -4.70 6.30
C HIS A 71 0.06 -5.72 7.18
N THR A 72 -0.65 -6.62 7.85
CA THR A 72 0.00 -7.69 8.65
C THR A 72 0.57 -8.79 7.77
N ALA A 73 -0.08 -9.08 6.64
CA ALA A 73 0.45 -9.99 5.63
C ALA A 73 1.71 -9.41 4.96
N LEU A 74 1.70 -8.11 4.63
CA LEU A 74 2.89 -7.41 4.14
C LEU A 74 4.05 -7.49 5.14
N ASN A 75 3.83 -7.20 6.43
CA ASN A 75 4.86 -7.34 7.46
C ASN A 75 5.45 -8.76 7.50
N ALA A 76 4.59 -9.78 7.45
CA ALA A 76 5.02 -11.18 7.49
C ALA A 76 5.85 -11.58 6.27
N GLY A 77 5.50 -11.08 5.09
CA GLY A 77 6.26 -11.29 3.85
C GLY A 77 7.59 -10.54 3.86
N ILE A 78 7.57 -9.23 4.09
CA ILE A 78 8.75 -8.36 4.07
C ILE A 78 9.85 -8.88 4.99
N ALA A 79 9.47 -9.36 6.18
CA ALA A 79 10.44 -9.92 7.15
C ALA A 79 11.18 -11.17 6.62
N ARG A 80 10.66 -11.86 5.60
CA ARG A 80 11.20 -13.11 5.05
C ARG A 80 11.78 -12.99 3.64
N ILE A 81 11.76 -11.79 3.05
CA ILE A 81 12.38 -11.51 1.75
C ILE A 81 13.88 -11.36 1.95
N GLU A 82 14.67 -12.01 1.08
CA GLU A 82 16.13 -11.94 1.07
C GLU A 82 16.69 -11.29 -0.20
N THR A 83 15.82 -11.07 -1.20
CA THR A 83 16.19 -10.39 -2.45
C THR A 83 16.38 -8.89 -2.25
N GLU A 84 17.07 -8.24 -3.17
CA GLU A 84 17.39 -6.80 -3.08
C GLU A 84 16.18 -5.90 -3.27
N LEU A 85 15.22 -6.34 -4.09
CA LEU A 85 14.01 -5.59 -4.42
C LEU A 85 12.75 -6.32 -3.95
N THR A 86 11.79 -5.54 -3.46
CA THR A 86 10.43 -5.98 -3.13
C THR A 86 9.43 -5.21 -3.97
N PHE A 87 8.64 -5.93 -4.79
CA PHE A 87 7.52 -5.38 -5.56
C PHE A 87 6.19 -5.87 -4.98
N ILE A 88 5.37 -4.96 -4.44
CA ILE A 88 4.07 -5.31 -3.86
C ILE A 88 3.03 -5.35 -4.97
N VAL A 89 2.41 -6.52 -5.17
CA VAL A 89 1.37 -6.75 -6.20
C VAL A 89 0.12 -7.33 -5.54
N ASP A 90 -1.02 -6.69 -5.75
CA ASP A 90 -2.31 -7.13 -5.23
C ASP A 90 -2.81 -8.39 -5.95
N SER A 91 -3.53 -9.23 -5.23
CA SER A 91 -3.96 -10.55 -5.69
C SER A 91 -5.06 -10.54 -6.77
N ASP A 92 -5.66 -9.38 -7.03
CA ASP A 92 -6.71 -9.14 -8.05
C ASP A 92 -6.21 -8.37 -9.28
N ASP A 93 -4.92 -8.01 -9.31
CA ASP A 93 -4.26 -7.29 -10.39
C ASP A 93 -3.28 -8.19 -11.16
N TRP A 94 -2.59 -7.68 -12.20
CA TRP A 94 -1.61 -8.42 -12.98
C TRP A 94 -0.54 -7.52 -13.60
N LEU A 95 0.48 -8.10 -14.22
CA LEU A 95 1.61 -7.38 -14.76
C LEU A 95 1.63 -7.45 -16.30
N PRO A 96 2.05 -6.38 -17.02
CA PRO A 96 2.39 -6.48 -18.43
C PRO A 96 3.63 -7.37 -18.62
N PRO A 97 3.83 -7.96 -19.83
CA PRO A 97 4.89 -8.97 -20.05
C PRO A 97 6.32 -8.49 -19.82
N ASP A 98 6.57 -7.19 -19.91
CA ASP A 98 7.89 -6.55 -19.72
C ASP A 98 8.10 -5.93 -18.34
N ALA A 99 7.18 -6.13 -17.40
CA ALA A 99 7.24 -5.48 -16.09
C ALA A 99 8.52 -5.78 -15.32
N VAL A 100 8.88 -7.06 -15.20
CA VAL A 100 10.10 -7.48 -14.49
C VAL A 100 11.35 -6.95 -15.21
N ALA A 101 11.39 -7.03 -16.54
CA ALA A 101 12.50 -6.50 -17.33
C ALA A 101 12.67 -4.99 -17.11
N THR A 102 11.58 -4.23 -17.12
CA THR A 102 11.59 -2.79 -16.86
C THR A 102 12.07 -2.47 -15.45
N ILE A 103 11.60 -3.16 -14.43
CA ILE A 103 12.05 -2.96 -13.04
C ILE A 103 13.56 -3.20 -12.91
N LEU A 104 14.07 -4.29 -13.50
CA LEU A 104 15.49 -4.62 -13.46
C LEU A 104 16.36 -3.67 -14.28
N GLU A 105 15.84 -3.10 -15.38
CA GLU A 105 16.50 -2.03 -16.13
C GLU A 105 16.77 -0.83 -15.21
N TYR A 106 15.77 -0.33 -14.52
CA TYR A 106 15.92 0.81 -13.61
C TYR A 106 16.79 0.49 -12.38
N TYR A 107 16.73 -0.73 -11.88
CA TYR A 107 17.63 -1.17 -10.84
C TYR A 107 19.12 -1.08 -11.26
N HIS A 108 19.42 -1.38 -12.51
CA HIS A 108 20.79 -1.27 -13.05
C HIS A 108 21.18 0.17 -13.41
N LEU A 109 20.22 1.05 -13.72
CA LEU A 109 20.48 2.47 -14.01
C LEU A 109 20.89 3.27 -12.75
N TYR A 110 20.41 2.87 -11.56
CA TYR A 110 20.64 3.59 -10.31
C TYR A 110 21.28 2.70 -9.24
N PRO A 111 22.46 2.09 -9.51
CA PRO A 111 23.09 1.16 -8.58
C PRO A 111 23.65 1.90 -7.37
N GLY A 112 23.41 1.36 -6.16
CA GLY A 112 24.14 1.76 -4.94
C GLY A 112 23.84 3.17 -4.41
N ASP A 113 22.75 3.82 -4.81
CA ASP A 113 22.36 5.12 -4.21
C ASP A 113 21.62 4.91 -2.89
N GLU A 114 22.34 5.03 -1.78
CA GLU A 114 21.80 4.85 -0.41
C GLU A 114 20.72 5.88 -0.03
N ARG A 115 20.51 6.93 -0.83
CA ARG A 115 19.43 7.90 -0.60
C ARG A 115 18.10 7.45 -1.20
N LEU A 116 18.08 6.42 -2.03
CA LEU A 116 16.87 5.89 -2.64
C LEU A 116 16.24 4.81 -1.75
N CYS A 117 14.90 4.83 -1.63
CA CYS A 117 14.15 3.71 -1.09
C CYS A 117 13.57 2.79 -2.17
N GLY A 118 13.61 3.21 -3.44
CA GLY A 118 13.09 2.43 -4.56
C GLY A 118 12.57 3.26 -5.70
N TYR A 119 11.61 2.68 -6.43
CA TYR A 119 11.05 3.20 -7.67
C TYR A 119 9.53 3.26 -7.58
N SER A 120 8.91 4.24 -8.24
CA SER A 120 7.46 4.37 -8.37
C SER A 120 7.09 4.42 -9.84
N PHE A 121 6.48 3.36 -10.34
CA PHE A 121 6.03 3.21 -11.72
C PHE A 121 4.54 3.50 -11.87
N LEU A 122 4.07 3.58 -13.11
CA LEU A 122 2.66 3.75 -13.41
C LEU A 122 1.88 2.45 -13.28
N ARG A 123 0.61 2.58 -12.88
CA ARG A 123 -0.42 1.57 -13.08
C ARG A 123 -1.32 2.00 -14.23
N PHE A 124 -1.70 1.06 -15.06
CA PHE A 124 -2.65 1.27 -16.14
C PHE A 124 -3.92 0.47 -15.90
N TYR A 125 -4.99 0.89 -16.56
CA TYR A 125 -6.21 0.08 -16.70
C TYR A 125 -6.08 -0.89 -17.87
N PRO A 126 -6.97 -1.93 -17.97
CA PRO A 126 -6.95 -2.89 -19.07
C PRO A 126 -7.12 -2.27 -20.46
N ASP A 127 -7.72 -1.10 -20.55
CA ASP A 127 -7.91 -0.35 -21.81
C ASP A 127 -6.65 0.43 -22.24
N GLY A 128 -5.56 0.34 -21.47
CA GLY A 128 -4.31 1.03 -21.73
C GLY A 128 -4.27 2.48 -21.23
N SER A 129 -5.32 2.98 -20.59
CA SER A 129 -5.29 4.30 -19.97
C SER A 129 -4.51 4.29 -18.66
N VAL A 130 -3.82 5.41 -18.35
CA VAL A 130 -3.09 5.57 -17.09
C VAL A 130 -4.04 5.70 -15.91
N ASN A 131 -3.69 5.14 -14.76
CA ASN A 131 -4.43 5.32 -13.52
C ASN A 131 -4.23 6.76 -13.01
N GLU A 132 -5.18 7.62 -13.31
CA GLU A 132 -5.32 9.07 -13.04
C GLU A 132 -4.26 9.96 -13.71
N ALA A 133 -2.96 9.84 -13.41
CA ALA A 133 -1.97 10.82 -13.88
C ALA A 133 -0.57 10.23 -14.14
N PHE A 134 0.12 10.81 -15.11
CA PHE A 134 1.57 10.67 -15.28
C PHE A 134 2.33 11.51 -14.26
N PHE A 135 3.61 11.19 -14.05
CA PHE A 135 4.53 12.09 -13.37
C PHE A 135 4.89 13.25 -14.31
N PRO A 136 5.17 14.47 -13.79
CA PRO A 136 5.44 15.65 -14.61
C PRO A 136 6.66 15.50 -15.51
N GLU A 137 7.70 14.84 -15.02
CA GLU A 137 8.96 14.60 -15.72
C GLU A 137 9.22 13.09 -15.84
N GLU A 138 10.01 12.73 -16.86
CA GLU A 138 10.54 11.37 -17.01
C GLU A 138 11.62 11.15 -15.95
N ASP A 139 11.58 10.00 -15.24
CA ASP A 139 12.55 9.65 -14.19
C ASP A 139 12.71 10.73 -13.10
N GLU A 140 11.60 11.35 -12.68
CA GLU A 140 11.59 12.39 -11.66
C GLU A 140 12.13 11.87 -10.33
N ARG A 141 13.22 12.47 -9.85
CA ARG A 141 13.79 12.14 -8.54
C ARG A 141 13.20 13.04 -7.47
N GLY A 142 12.66 12.47 -6.42
CA GLY A 142 12.14 13.22 -5.28
C GLY A 142 11.54 12.31 -4.21
N THR A 143 11.20 12.90 -3.06
CA THR A 143 10.53 12.14 -2.01
C THR A 143 9.07 11.88 -2.38
N TYR A 144 8.46 10.83 -1.83
CA TYR A 144 7.04 10.54 -2.01
C TYR A 144 6.17 11.77 -1.62
N VAL A 145 6.55 12.49 -0.56
CA VAL A 145 5.82 13.70 -0.14
C VAL A 145 5.96 14.82 -1.17
N GLN A 146 7.13 15.07 -1.71
CA GLN A 146 7.35 16.13 -2.70
C GLN A 146 6.55 15.86 -3.97
N VAL A 147 6.73 14.70 -4.59
CA VAL A 147 6.16 14.38 -5.90
C VAL A 147 4.67 14.04 -5.78
N ARG A 148 4.31 13.07 -4.93
CA ARG A 148 2.95 12.57 -4.87
C ARG A 148 2.00 13.49 -4.08
N ILE A 149 2.41 13.92 -2.88
CA ILE A 149 1.51 14.64 -1.96
C ILE A 149 1.45 16.13 -2.31
N ASN A 150 2.60 16.78 -2.42
CA ASN A 150 2.68 18.21 -2.69
C ASN A 150 2.47 18.53 -4.17
N GLY A 151 2.98 17.68 -5.07
CA GLY A 151 2.74 17.76 -6.50
C GLY A 151 1.31 17.44 -6.91
N GLY A 152 0.54 16.78 -6.01
CA GLY A 152 -0.86 16.46 -6.26
C GLY A 152 -1.06 15.36 -7.32
N ILE A 153 -0.06 14.50 -7.52
CA ILE A 153 -0.14 13.40 -8.48
C ILE A 153 -1.06 12.32 -7.92
N GLY A 154 -2.24 12.21 -8.49
CA GLY A 154 -3.27 11.25 -8.11
C GLY A 154 -3.00 9.84 -8.63
N GLY A 155 -3.96 8.95 -8.34
CA GLY A 155 -3.96 7.56 -8.76
C GLY A 155 -3.03 6.65 -7.94
N ASP A 156 -3.28 5.35 -8.04
CA ASP A 156 -2.38 4.35 -7.48
C ASP A 156 -1.16 4.19 -8.39
N LYS A 157 -0.01 3.94 -7.81
CA LYS A 157 1.25 3.70 -8.50
C LYS A 157 1.80 2.33 -8.10
N ALA A 158 2.77 1.85 -8.83
CA ALA A 158 3.42 0.56 -8.61
C ALA A 158 4.79 0.81 -7.95
N GLU A 159 4.83 0.68 -6.64
CA GLU A 159 6.03 0.92 -5.86
C GLU A 159 6.87 -0.35 -5.76
N VAL A 160 8.15 -0.23 -6.12
CA VAL A 160 9.20 -1.24 -5.94
C VAL A 160 10.22 -0.67 -4.96
N PHE A 161 10.48 -1.38 -3.87
CA PHE A 161 11.37 -0.90 -2.80
C PHE A 161 12.66 -1.69 -2.72
N PHE A 162 13.74 -1.02 -2.31
CA PHE A 162 14.88 -1.71 -1.75
C PHE A 162 14.44 -2.41 -0.46
N THR A 163 14.59 -3.73 -0.42
CA THR A 163 14.08 -4.60 0.64
C THR A 163 14.61 -4.19 2.02
N ASP A 164 15.90 -3.88 2.12
CA ASP A 164 16.52 -3.48 3.38
C ASP A 164 16.01 -2.13 3.90
N VAL A 165 15.61 -1.22 3.01
CA VAL A 165 14.95 0.01 3.40
C VAL A 165 13.54 -0.30 3.88
N LEU A 166 12.75 -1.07 3.11
CA LEU A 166 11.37 -1.40 3.47
C LEU A 166 11.27 -2.13 4.81
N LYS A 167 12.21 -3.03 5.15
CA LYS A 167 12.29 -3.73 6.44
C LYS A 167 12.42 -2.79 7.64
N ARG A 168 12.99 -1.60 7.48
CA ARG A 168 13.13 -0.60 8.56
C ARG A 168 11.84 0.13 8.89
N TYR A 169 10.81 0.01 8.05
CA TYR A 169 9.53 0.70 8.18
C TYR A 169 8.35 -0.27 8.24
N PRO A 170 8.22 -1.11 9.28
CA PRO A 170 7.10 -2.03 9.39
C PRO A 170 5.77 -1.27 9.53
N PHE A 171 4.71 -1.86 8.98
CA PHE A 171 3.35 -1.35 9.16
C PHE A 171 2.94 -1.48 10.63
N PRO A 172 2.45 -0.42 11.29
CA PRO A 172 1.90 -0.53 12.64
C PRO A 172 0.65 -1.42 12.65
N VAL A 173 0.50 -2.18 13.73
CA VAL A 173 -0.63 -3.08 13.93
C VAL A 173 -1.45 -2.59 15.12
N PHE A 174 -2.77 -2.51 14.93
CA PHE A 174 -3.72 -2.12 15.96
C PHE A 174 -4.69 -3.27 16.21
N GLU A 175 -4.88 -3.64 17.48
CA GLU A 175 -5.75 -4.74 17.86
C GLU A 175 -7.16 -4.56 17.31
N GLY A 176 -7.69 -5.60 16.65
CA GLY A 176 -9.02 -5.61 16.04
C GLY A 176 -9.16 -4.79 14.72
N GLU A 177 -8.12 -4.10 14.25
CA GLU A 177 -8.15 -3.35 13.00
C GLU A 177 -7.46 -4.11 11.86
N LYS A 178 -8.19 -4.32 10.76
CA LYS A 178 -7.72 -5.10 9.61
C LYS A 178 -7.36 -4.26 8.38
N PHE A 179 -7.43 -2.94 8.49
CA PHE A 179 -7.11 -2.02 7.40
C PHE A 179 -6.14 -0.94 7.83
N LEU A 180 -5.10 -0.76 7.04
CA LEU A 180 -4.15 0.35 7.13
C LEU A 180 -3.74 0.77 5.72
N PRO A 181 -3.84 2.06 5.35
CA PRO A 181 -3.34 2.54 4.06
C PRO A 181 -1.80 2.47 4.01
N GLU A 182 -1.27 2.01 2.89
CA GLU A 182 0.17 1.79 2.70
C GLU A 182 0.96 3.10 2.64
N ASP A 183 0.34 4.17 2.14
CA ASP A 183 0.96 5.49 2.03
C ASP A 183 1.45 6.06 3.36
N LEU A 184 0.97 5.54 4.49
CA LEU A 184 1.54 5.84 5.81
C LEU A 184 3.04 5.53 5.86
N ILE A 185 3.45 4.38 5.32
CA ILE A 185 4.87 3.96 5.29
C ILE A 185 5.63 4.78 4.27
N TRP A 186 5.04 5.05 3.10
CA TRP A 186 5.67 5.86 2.04
C TRP A 186 5.98 7.28 2.54
N VAL A 187 5.07 7.89 3.29
CA VAL A 187 5.32 9.20 3.92
C VAL A 187 6.38 9.10 5.01
N ARG A 188 6.41 8.06 5.83
CA ARG A 188 7.49 7.86 6.82
C ARG A 188 8.86 7.76 6.17
N MET A 189 8.98 7.02 5.06
CA MET A 189 10.24 6.89 4.31
C MET A 189 10.68 8.22 3.70
N SER A 190 9.74 9.08 3.29
CA SER A 190 10.03 10.40 2.71
C SER A 190 10.87 11.33 3.60
N GLY A 191 10.87 11.10 4.91
CA GLY A 191 11.71 11.86 5.84
C GLY A 191 13.21 11.57 5.70
N SER A 192 13.60 10.48 5.02
CA SER A 192 15.00 10.04 4.91
C SER A 192 15.39 9.60 3.50
N PHE A 193 14.42 9.29 2.63
CA PHE A 193 14.66 8.70 1.32
C PHE A 193 13.89 9.37 0.21
N GLU A 194 14.46 9.30 -0.98
CA GLU A 194 13.86 9.65 -2.26
C GLU A 194 13.44 8.39 -3.03
N MET A 195 12.68 8.58 -4.10
CA MET A 195 12.32 7.56 -5.10
C MET A 195 12.61 8.13 -6.49
N ILE A 196 12.78 7.25 -7.47
CA ILE A 196 12.70 7.61 -8.89
C ILE A 196 11.27 7.34 -9.34
N HIS A 197 10.59 8.38 -9.83
CA HIS A 197 9.22 8.31 -10.33
C HIS A 197 9.25 8.21 -11.85
N ILE A 198 8.70 7.12 -12.40
CA ILE A 198 8.98 6.64 -13.75
C ILE A 198 7.69 6.52 -14.54
N ASN A 199 7.61 7.14 -15.70
CA ASN A 199 6.46 7.11 -16.61
C ASN A 199 6.39 5.83 -17.48
N ARG A 200 6.74 4.67 -16.88
CA ARG A 200 6.61 3.35 -17.49
C ARG A 200 5.55 2.53 -16.73
N CYS A 201 4.75 1.78 -17.48
CA CYS A 201 3.75 0.89 -16.90
C CYS A 201 4.39 -0.46 -16.54
N VAL A 202 4.26 -0.88 -15.28
CA VAL A 202 4.65 -2.22 -14.82
C VAL A 202 3.52 -2.96 -14.12
N TYR A 203 2.31 -2.38 -14.13
CA TYR A 203 1.20 -2.89 -13.32
C TYR A 203 -0.14 -2.58 -14.00
N ILE A 204 -1.04 -3.55 -14.06
CA ILE A 204 -2.39 -3.36 -14.58
C ILE A 204 -3.38 -3.65 -13.47
N SER A 205 -4.24 -2.65 -13.17
CA SER A 205 -5.27 -2.75 -12.14
C SER A 205 -6.66 -2.67 -12.74
N GLU A 206 -7.56 -3.51 -12.26
CA GLU A 206 -8.96 -3.53 -12.67
C GLU A 206 -9.86 -3.27 -11.46
N TYR A 207 -10.69 -2.21 -11.53
CA TYR A 207 -11.66 -1.98 -10.46
C TYR A 207 -12.81 -2.98 -10.56
N LEU A 208 -12.78 -3.96 -9.67
CA LEU A 208 -13.87 -4.93 -9.57
C LEU A 208 -15.12 -4.30 -8.96
N GLU A 209 -16.29 -4.62 -9.50
CA GLU A 209 -17.56 -4.28 -8.86
C GLU A 209 -17.65 -5.00 -7.51
N GLY A 210 -17.68 -4.22 -6.41
CA GLY A 210 -17.66 -4.76 -5.04
C GLY A 210 -16.28 -4.72 -4.34
N GLY A 211 -15.22 -4.25 -5.02
CA GLY A 211 -13.89 -4.08 -4.43
C GLY A 211 -13.83 -3.12 -3.24
N LEU A 212 -12.70 -3.13 -2.53
CA LEU A 212 -12.45 -2.33 -1.31
C LEU A 212 -12.70 -0.83 -1.50
N THR A 213 -12.61 -0.32 -2.72
CA THR A 213 -12.84 1.09 -3.05
C THR A 213 -14.28 1.54 -2.78
N LYS A 214 -15.30 0.71 -3.05
CA LYS A 214 -16.72 1.03 -2.74
C LYS A 214 -17.02 0.95 -1.23
N SER A 215 -16.36 0.07 -0.49
CA SER A 215 -16.50 -0.06 0.97
C SER A 215 -15.55 0.85 1.76
N GLY A 216 -14.73 1.65 1.09
CA GLY A 216 -13.57 2.35 1.65
C GLY A 216 -13.84 3.19 2.89
N LYS A 217 -14.97 3.93 2.98
CA LYS A 217 -15.29 4.72 4.17
C LYS A 217 -15.70 3.85 5.36
N ARG A 218 -16.45 2.77 5.13
CA ARG A 218 -16.87 1.84 6.18
C ARG A 218 -15.67 1.10 6.76
N MET A 219 -14.79 0.60 5.89
CA MET A 219 -13.56 -0.09 6.27
C MET A 219 -12.64 0.82 7.10
N LYS A 220 -12.46 2.08 6.67
CA LYS A 220 -11.69 3.09 7.39
C LYS A 220 -12.29 3.44 8.77
N LEU A 221 -13.62 3.48 8.90
CA LEU A 221 -14.30 3.68 10.18
C LEU A 221 -14.17 2.48 11.13
N LYS A 222 -13.97 1.26 10.61
CA LYS A 222 -13.70 0.06 11.40
C LYS A 222 -12.22 -0.07 11.79
N SER A 223 -11.33 0.73 11.20
CA SER A 223 -9.90 0.78 11.50
C SER A 223 -9.45 2.20 11.89
N PRO A 224 -10.07 2.80 12.92
CA PRO A 224 -9.91 4.22 13.21
C PRO A 224 -8.53 4.59 13.75
N ARG A 225 -7.85 3.71 14.52
CA ARG A 225 -6.51 3.98 15.05
C ARG A 225 -5.46 4.01 13.94
N GLY A 226 -5.52 3.06 13.01
CA GLY A 226 -4.66 3.08 11.82
C GLY A 226 -4.84 4.36 11.01
N MET A 227 -6.08 4.82 10.85
CA MET A 227 -6.38 6.08 10.15
C MET A 227 -5.93 7.33 10.92
N MET A 228 -5.99 7.31 12.26
CA MET A 228 -5.43 8.36 13.11
C MET A 228 -3.92 8.41 12.98
N GLU A 229 -3.25 7.27 13.08
CA GLU A 229 -1.79 7.17 12.94
C GLU A 229 -1.32 7.67 11.56
N ARG A 230 -1.99 7.26 10.48
CA ARG A 230 -1.73 7.82 9.15
C ARG A 230 -1.82 9.35 9.14
N SER A 231 -2.87 9.90 9.75
CA SER A 231 -3.04 11.36 9.81
C SER A 231 -1.92 12.03 10.59
N LEU A 232 -1.45 11.44 11.69
CA LEU A 232 -0.34 11.96 12.50
C LEU A 232 0.99 11.93 11.75
N VAL A 233 1.27 10.89 10.99
CA VAL A 233 2.48 10.79 10.15
C VAL A 233 2.54 11.98 9.19
N TYR A 234 1.46 12.29 8.49
CA TYR A 234 1.38 13.45 7.60
C TYR A 234 1.50 14.79 8.34
N LEU A 235 0.94 14.90 9.54
CA LEU A 235 1.01 16.13 10.32
C LEU A 235 2.40 16.41 10.88
N LYS A 236 3.14 15.35 11.23
CA LYS A 236 4.50 15.44 11.80
C LYS A 236 5.57 15.68 10.74
N ASP A 237 5.33 15.28 9.49
CA ASP A 237 6.28 15.52 8.42
C ASP A 237 6.35 17.01 8.05
N PRO A 238 7.52 17.68 8.20
CA PRO A 238 7.66 19.09 7.91
C PRO A 238 7.46 19.45 6.43
N ALA A 239 7.75 18.52 5.52
CA ALA A 239 7.65 18.72 4.08
C ALA A 239 6.20 18.71 3.55
N VAL A 240 5.26 18.09 4.27
CA VAL A 240 3.84 18.05 3.87
C VAL A 240 3.23 19.44 3.86
N ASN A 241 2.59 19.82 2.75
CA ASN A 241 1.99 21.14 2.58
C ASN A 241 0.82 21.41 3.53
N ARG A 242 0.53 22.71 3.78
CA ARG A 242 -0.50 23.16 4.73
C ARG A 242 -1.91 22.67 4.40
N LYS A 243 -2.26 22.60 3.10
CA LYS A 243 -3.58 22.10 2.64
C LYS A 243 -3.79 20.64 3.04
N THR A 244 -2.79 19.81 2.80
CA THR A 244 -2.82 18.40 3.19
C THR A 244 -2.84 18.24 4.71
N LYS A 245 -2.05 19.02 5.47
CA LYS A 245 -2.09 19.02 6.93
C LYS A 245 -3.48 19.37 7.48
N ALA A 246 -4.14 20.37 6.92
CA ALA A 246 -5.51 20.73 7.31
C ALA A 246 -6.49 19.59 7.05
N LYS A 247 -6.42 18.93 5.87
CA LYS A 247 -7.22 17.74 5.53
C LYS A 247 -6.96 16.61 6.52
N MET A 248 -5.70 16.31 6.83
CA MET A 248 -5.33 15.23 7.77
C MET A 248 -5.77 15.54 9.20
N SER A 249 -5.73 16.80 9.63
CA SER A 249 -6.25 17.23 10.93
C SER A 249 -7.76 16.97 11.05
N LEU A 250 -8.50 17.22 9.97
CA LEU A 250 -9.93 16.94 9.92
C LEU A 250 -10.21 15.43 9.97
N LEU A 251 -9.50 14.64 9.16
CA LEU A 251 -9.62 13.18 9.13
C LEU A 251 -9.25 12.55 10.48
N TYR A 252 -8.17 12.98 11.12
CA TYR A 252 -7.82 12.55 12.47
C TYR A 252 -8.99 12.72 13.44
N ASN A 253 -9.63 13.90 13.44
CA ASN A 253 -10.73 14.18 14.36
C ASN A 253 -12.01 13.38 14.03
N ILE A 254 -12.24 13.01 12.76
CA ILE A 254 -13.31 12.11 12.36
C ILE A 254 -13.06 10.71 12.96
N TYR A 255 -11.89 10.13 12.70
CA TYR A 255 -11.57 8.77 13.14
C TYR A 255 -11.41 8.67 14.66
N ARG A 256 -10.92 9.73 15.32
CA ARG A 256 -10.86 9.84 16.77
C ARG A 256 -12.23 9.64 17.45
N GLN A 257 -13.34 9.97 16.80
CA GLN A 257 -14.68 9.69 17.35
C GLN A 257 -15.03 8.19 17.29
N ALA A 258 -14.54 7.49 16.27
CA ALA A 258 -14.75 6.04 16.13
C ALA A 258 -13.81 5.23 17.04
N ALA A 259 -12.62 5.73 17.35
CA ALA A 259 -11.59 5.05 18.16
C ALA A 259 -11.82 5.06 19.68
N LYS A 260 -12.95 5.60 20.16
CA LYS A 260 -13.20 5.69 21.61
C LYS A 260 -13.36 4.31 22.26
N PRO A 261 -12.86 4.12 23.49
CA PRO A 261 -12.15 5.09 24.34
C PRO A 261 -10.73 5.37 23.86
N LEU A 262 -10.28 6.61 24.06
CA LEU A 262 -8.93 7.04 23.71
C LEU A 262 -7.95 6.78 24.85
N SER A 263 -6.73 6.37 24.52
CA SER A 263 -5.61 6.28 25.47
C SER A 263 -5.17 7.66 25.98
N ALA A 264 -4.35 7.69 27.02
CA ALA A 264 -3.76 8.94 27.53
C ALA A 264 -2.91 9.63 26.47
N MET A 265 -2.08 8.88 25.73
CA MET A 265 -1.21 9.39 24.67
C MET A 265 -2.01 10.00 23.51
N GLU A 266 -3.07 9.33 23.02
CA GLU A 266 -3.95 9.85 21.97
C GLU A 266 -4.66 11.16 22.39
N LYS A 267 -4.96 11.32 23.69
CA LYS A 267 -5.55 12.55 24.24
C LYS A 267 -4.52 13.69 24.28
N GLU A 268 -3.30 13.40 24.67
CA GLU A 268 -2.20 14.37 24.76
C GLU A 268 -1.80 14.87 23.37
N GLU A 269 -1.59 13.98 22.41
CA GLU A 269 -1.32 14.30 21.01
C GLU A 269 -2.35 15.30 20.43
N ALA A 270 -3.63 15.01 20.68
CA ALA A 270 -4.71 15.88 20.22
C ALA A 270 -4.76 17.25 20.92
N ARG A 271 -4.19 17.38 22.13
CA ARG A 271 -4.10 18.67 22.86
C ARG A 271 -2.93 19.51 22.41
N GLY A 272 -1.79 18.88 22.09
CA GLY A 272 -0.54 19.56 21.71
C GLY A 272 -0.56 20.21 20.33
N ASN A 273 -1.44 19.79 19.44
CA ASN A 273 -1.46 20.26 18.03
C ASN A 273 -2.61 21.25 17.77
N LEU A 274 -2.26 22.50 17.40
CA LEU A 274 -3.22 23.58 17.15
C LEU A 274 -4.21 23.25 16.02
N LEU A 275 -3.75 22.63 14.91
CA LEU A 275 -4.62 22.25 13.80
C LEU A 275 -5.61 21.15 14.23
N LEU A 276 -5.17 20.18 15.03
CA LEU A 276 -6.08 19.16 15.57
C LEU A 276 -7.15 19.77 16.46
N ARG A 277 -6.79 20.80 17.27
CA ARG A 277 -7.76 21.53 18.11
C ARG A 277 -8.77 22.29 17.26
N ALA A 278 -8.31 23.03 16.25
CA ALA A 278 -9.18 23.79 15.34
C ALA A 278 -10.16 22.90 14.56
N CYS A 279 -9.72 21.73 14.12
CA CYS A 279 -10.54 20.78 13.37
C CYS A 279 -11.44 19.88 14.24
N ARG A 280 -11.49 20.08 15.57
CA ARG A 280 -12.21 19.18 16.49
C ARG A 280 -13.73 19.21 16.26
N LEU A 281 -14.34 20.40 16.20
CA LEU A 281 -15.78 20.55 15.99
C LEU A 281 -16.19 20.17 14.56
N PRO A 282 -15.55 20.66 13.49
CA PRO A 282 -15.83 20.20 12.13
C PRO A 282 -15.70 18.68 11.95
N GLY A 283 -14.66 18.06 12.52
CA GLY A 283 -14.45 16.61 12.48
C GLY A 283 -15.58 15.83 13.17
N TRP A 284 -16.05 16.31 14.31
CA TRP A 284 -17.20 15.71 15.01
C TRP A 284 -18.47 15.80 14.16
N MET A 285 -18.75 16.96 13.54
CA MET A 285 -19.94 17.15 12.70
C MET A 285 -19.92 16.17 11.51
N ILE A 286 -18.79 16.06 10.81
CA ILE A 286 -18.65 15.14 9.67
C ILE A 286 -18.77 13.68 10.14
N PHE A 287 -18.21 13.34 11.30
CA PHE A 287 -18.35 12.00 11.87
C PHE A 287 -19.84 11.65 12.09
N GLN A 288 -20.68 12.56 12.60
CA GLN A 288 -22.11 12.29 12.79
C GLN A 288 -22.80 11.94 11.45
N VAL A 289 -22.45 12.67 10.37
CA VAL A 289 -22.96 12.38 9.03
C VAL A 289 -22.48 11.00 8.55
N TRP A 290 -21.18 10.70 8.72
CA TRP A 290 -20.61 9.42 8.29
C TRP A 290 -21.15 8.25 9.09
N LYS A 291 -21.35 8.41 10.39
CA LYS A 291 -21.95 7.40 11.26
C LYS A 291 -23.36 7.05 10.79
N ARG A 292 -24.20 8.04 10.45
CA ARG A 292 -25.55 7.80 9.91
C ARG A 292 -25.51 7.09 8.54
N LYS A 293 -24.57 7.47 7.66
CA LYS A 293 -24.52 6.96 6.27
C LYS A 293 -23.82 5.60 6.14
N TYR A 294 -22.82 5.34 6.97
CA TYR A 294 -21.93 4.18 6.83
C TYR A 294 -21.88 3.29 8.08
N GLY A 295 -22.48 3.71 9.19
CA GLY A 295 -22.46 2.99 10.48
C GLY A 295 -23.64 2.05 10.72
N SER A 296 -24.71 2.15 9.95
CA SER A 296 -25.96 1.40 10.13
C SER A 296 -26.15 0.37 9.01
N GLN A 297 -25.32 -0.68 8.98
CA GLN A 297 -25.66 -1.95 8.34
C GLN A 297 -24.80 -3.03 9.00
N GLU A 298 -25.26 -3.53 10.16
CA GLU A 298 -25.03 -4.92 10.58
C GLU A 298 -26.13 -5.72 9.89
N ALA A 299 -25.76 -6.52 8.91
CA ALA A 299 -26.49 -7.67 8.41
C ALA A 299 -25.46 -8.61 7.78
#